data_75be97bdf90f15937329cc1c90b462e4
#
_entry.id   75be97bdf90f15937329cc1c90b462e4
#
_cell.length_a   1.000
_cell.length_b   1.000
_cell.length_c   1.000
_cell.angle_alpha   90.00
_cell.angle_beta   90.00
_cell.angle_gamma   90.00
#
_symmetry.space_group_name_H-M   'P 1'
#
loop_
_entity.id
_entity.type
_entity.pdbx_description
1 polymer ?
#
loop_
_entity_poly.entity_id
_entity_poly.type
_entity_poly.pdbx_seq_one_letter_code
_entity_poly.pdbx_strand_id
1 'polypeptide(L)'
;AAASTPKDGNHNTAKLKYTNKINVDGQPDDGSNSEIHDDTVVYSYTINVHKDGDDKKNLVGVKFDLYKQVPEQEAGDKALTADEVKAYGLPTAEAGKVWVKVNTDTLVTDSEGNIHQDGLANGDYYLVEKETLDSYNLLNGPVKVTLNISEETSWNENFEYKDGVLTKHDWDQKTTKFTDDKGKDVTDTATITVTVINRKGFDLPTTGGFGTLLFSGIGVL
;
A
#
# COMPACT_ATOMS: atom_id res chain seq x y z
N ALA A 1 2.86 -16.55 1.89
CA ALA A 1 1.48 -16.28 2.26
C ALA A 1 1.46 -14.90 2.90
N ALA A 2 0.53 -14.03 2.50
CA ALA A 2 0.33 -12.77 3.19
C ALA A 2 -0.13 -13.04 4.63
N ALA A 3 0.34 -12.23 5.58
CA ALA A 3 -0.15 -12.31 6.96
C ALA A 3 -1.67 -12.13 7.00
N SER A 4 -2.34 -12.82 7.91
CA SER A 4 -3.80 -12.77 8.05
C SER A 4 -4.29 -11.38 8.50
N THR A 5 -3.43 -10.62 9.16
CA THR A 5 -3.64 -9.20 9.49
C THR A 5 -2.35 -8.41 9.30
N PRO A 6 -2.40 -7.13 8.90
CA PRO A 6 -1.19 -6.31 8.75
C PRO A 6 -0.30 -6.30 10.00
N LYS A 7 -0.90 -6.29 11.19
CA LYS A 7 -0.19 -6.24 12.47
C LYS A 7 0.57 -7.53 12.83
N ASP A 8 0.20 -8.68 12.26
CA ASP A 8 0.89 -9.94 12.54
C ASP A 8 2.22 -10.03 11.79
N GLY A 9 2.35 -9.30 10.69
CA GLY A 9 3.54 -9.33 9.85
C GLY A 9 3.81 -10.70 9.20
N ASN A 10 4.90 -10.79 8.48
CA ASN A 10 5.41 -12.03 7.92
C ASN A 10 6.65 -12.45 8.72
N HIS A 11 6.50 -13.48 9.53
CA HIS A 11 7.58 -13.99 10.37
C HIS A 11 8.53 -14.87 9.57
N ASN A 12 9.83 -14.70 9.83
CA ASN A 12 10.88 -15.59 9.38
C ASN A 12 11.76 -15.95 10.57
N THR A 13 11.78 -17.24 10.92
CA THR A 13 12.53 -17.76 12.07
C THR A 13 13.73 -18.56 11.57
N ALA A 14 14.93 -18.17 11.99
CA ALA A 14 16.15 -18.94 11.80
C ALA A 14 16.48 -19.72 13.08
N LYS A 15 16.71 -21.02 12.96
CA LYS A 15 17.05 -21.90 14.09
C LYS A 15 18.42 -22.52 13.91
N LEU A 16 19.22 -22.47 14.95
CA LEU A 16 20.49 -23.15 15.02
C LEU A 16 20.47 -24.21 16.14
N LYS A 17 20.61 -25.45 15.74
CA LYS A 17 20.77 -26.58 16.67
C LYS A 17 22.22 -27.02 16.69
N TYR A 18 22.83 -27.10 17.86
CA TYR A 18 24.23 -27.51 17.98
C TYR A 18 24.44 -28.39 19.24
N THR A 19 25.46 -29.20 19.18
CA THR A 19 25.86 -30.11 20.30
C THR A 19 26.84 -29.38 21.20
N ASN A 20 26.53 -29.31 22.49
CA ASN A 20 27.37 -28.67 23.53
C ASN A 20 28.50 -29.59 24.03
N LYS A 21 28.31 -30.91 23.93
CA LYS A 21 29.28 -31.91 24.36
C LYS A 21 29.44 -32.98 23.29
N ILE A 22 30.65 -33.47 23.19
CA ILE A 22 31.01 -34.60 22.32
C ILE A 22 31.62 -35.64 23.23
N ASN A 23 31.21 -36.91 23.06
CA ASN A 23 31.82 -38.02 23.76
C ASN A 23 33.28 -38.23 23.30
N VAL A 24 34.03 -38.98 24.07
CA VAL A 24 35.45 -39.30 23.72
C VAL A 24 35.62 -40.02 22.41
N ASP A 25 34.59 -40.67 21.88
CA ASP A 25 34.52 -41.33 20.59
C ASP A 25 34.11 -40.34 19.46
N GLY A 26 33.91 -39.04 19.74
CA GLY A 26 33.56 -38.04 18.76
C GLY A 26 32.04 -38.01 18.44
N GLN A 27 31.23 -38.82 19.14
CA GLN A 27 29.76 -38.77 18.96
C GLN A 27 29.11 -37.72 19.82
N PRO A 28 27.99 -37.09 19.38
CA PRO A 28 27.21 -36.21 20.22
C PRO A 28 26.72 -36.94 21.47
N ASP A 29 26.82 -36.26 22.65
CA ASP A 29 26.20 -36.75 23.87
C ASP A 29 24.69 -36.60 23.77
N ASP A 30 23.94 -37.70 23.96
CA ASP A 30 22.49 -37.66 23.90
C ASP A 30 21.93 -36.78 25.00
N GLY A 31 21.28 -35.68 24.65
CA GLY A 31 20.76 -34.67 25.55
C GLY A 31 21.63 -33.44 25.77
N SER A 32 22.79 -33.34 25.09
CA SER A 32 23.67 -32.13 25.16
C SER A 32 23.42 -31.14 24.02
N ASN A 33 22.28 -31.20 23.37
CA ASN A 33 21.92 -30.27 22.29
C ASN A 33 21.36 -28.97 22.84
N SER A 34 21.80 -27.86 22.27
CA SER A 34 21.21 -26.53 22.45
C SER A 34 20.56 -26.07 21.17
N GLU A 35 19.48 -25.32 21.30
CA GLU A 35 18.81 -24.65 20.20
C GLU A 35 18.74 -23.16 20.50
N ILE A 36 19.15 -22.34 19.55
CA ILE A 36 18.92 -20.91 19.56
C ILE A 36 18.13 -20.55 18.30
N HIS A 37 17.29 -19.56 18.38
CA HIS A 37 16.61 -19.03 17.21
C HIS A 37 16.59 -17.49 17.22
N ASP A 38 16.39 -16.94 16.04
CA ASP A 38 16.23 -15.52 15.81
C ASP A 38 15.05 -15.32 14.86
N ASP A 39 14.23 -14.31 15.14
CA ASP A 39 13.02 -14.00 14.42
C ASP A 39 13.12 -12.63 13.75
N THR A 40 12.70 -12.58 12.49
CA THR A 40 12.54 -11.34 11.74
C THR A 40 11.10 -11.22 11.26
N VAL A 41 10.51 -10.03 11.37
CA VAL A 41 9.15 -9.76 10.93
C VAL A 41 9.16 -8.67 9.87
N VAL A 42 8.49 -8.92 8.75
CA VAL A 42 8.29 -7.94 7.69
C VAL A 42 6.81 -7.55 7.66
N TYR A 43 6.53 -6.26 7.78
CA TYR A 43 5.18 -5.71 7.76
C TYR A 43 4.80 -5.19 6.38
N SER A 44 3.52 -5.24 6.09
CA SER A 44 2.90 -4.58 4.95
C SER A 44 1.71 -3.74 5.41
N TYR A 45 1.41 -2.70 4.65
CA TYR A 45 0.45 -1.66 5.02
C TYR A 45 -0.64 -1.53 3.97
N THR A 46 -1.68 -0.77 4.32
CA THR A 46 -2.85 -0.54 3.48
C THR A 46 -3.03 0.95 3.18
N ILE A 47 -3.34 1.27 1.93
CA ILE A 47 -3.92 2.55 1.55
C ILE A 47 -5.43 2.38 1.39
N ASN A 48 -6.19 3.15 2.14
CA ASN A 48 -7.62 3.33 1.95
C ASN A 48 -7.87 4.66 1.24
N VAL A 49 -8.58 4.63 0.11
CA VAL A 49 -9.03 5.84 -0.59
C VAL A 49 -10.52 5.99 -0.39
N HIS A 50 -10.95 7.13 0.14
CA HIS A 50 -12.35 7.51 0.21
C HIS A 50 -12.64 8.52 -0.89
N LYS A 51 -13.60 8.21 -1.74
CA LYS A 51 -13.93 8.97 -2.95
C LYS A 51 -15.24 9.70 -2.82
N ASP A 52 -15.17 11.03 -2.79
CA ASP A 52 -16.31 11.93 -2.69
C ASP A 52 -16.50 12.78 -3.93
N GLY A 53 -17.74 13.24 -4.12
CA GLY A 53 -18.06 14.41 -4.92
C GLY A 53 -17.91 15.71 -4.09
N ASP A 54 -17.81 16.84 -4.76
CA ASP A 54 -17.84 18.16 -4.13
C ASP A 54 -19.19 18.48 -3.47
N ASP A 55 -20.23 17.71 -3.78
CA ASP A 55 -21.54 17.70 -3.12
C ASP A 55 -21.60 16.77 -1.88
N LYS A 56 -20.44 16.23 -1.45
CA LYS A 56 -20.29 15.33 -0.29
C LYS A 56 -21.03 14.00 -0.43
N LYS A 57 -21.19 13.51 -1.65
CA LYS A 57 -21.72 12.18 -1.91
C LYS A 57 -20.59 11.21 -2.19
N ASN A 58 -20.65 10.03 -1.59
CA ASN A 58 -19.76 8.95 -1.92
C ASN A 58 -19.90 8.58 -3.41
N LEU A 59 -18.79 8.51 -4.13
CA LEU A 59 -18.79 8.14 -5.53
C LEU A 59 -18.48 6.65 -5.69
N VAL A 60 -19.50 5.88 -6.08
CA VAL A 60 -19.47 4.43 -6.23
C VAL A 60 -19.14 4.06 -7.67
N GLY A 61 -18.24 3.09 -7.88
CA GLY A 61 -17.89 2.59 -9.23
C GLY A 61 -16.83 3.43 -9.94
N VAL A 62 -16.20 4.39 -9.27
CA VAL A 62 -15.05 5.14 -9.81
C VAL A 62 -13.83 4.25 -9.88
N LYS A 63 -13.09 4.30 -10.99
CA LYS A 63 -11.98 3.40 -11.27
C LYS A 63 -10.64 4.10 -11.15
N PHE A 64 -9.70 3.42 -10.48
CA PHE A 64 -8.34 3.89 -10.27
C PHE A 64 -7.31 2.82 -10.59
N ASP A 65 -6.12 3.28 -10.96
CA ASP A 65 -4.89 2.50 -10.90
C ASP A 65 -3.89 3.17 -9.97
N LEU A 66 -3.11 2.35 -9.26
CA LEU A 66 -2.07 2.79 -8.34
C LEU A 66 -0.69 2.55 -8.94
N TYR A 67 0.17 3.55 -8.93
CA TYR A 67 1.51 3.50 -9.48
C TYR A 67 2.56 3.86 -8.44
N LYS A 68 3.76 3.31 -8.59
CA LYS A 68 4.95 3.69 -7.82
C LYS A 68 6.20 3.66 -8.69
N GLN A 69 7.26 4.30 -8.22
CA GLN A 69 8.57 4.16 -8.81
C GLN A 69 9.33 3.00 -8.17
N VAL A 70 10.03 2.24 -8.99
CA VAL A 70 10.94 1.18 -8.56
C VAL A 70 12.28 1.32 -9.30
N PRO A 71 13.39 0.79 -8.76
CA PRO A 71 14.64 0.68 -9.52
C PRO A 71 14.40 -0.02 -10.86
N GLU A 72 15.01 0.47 -11.93
CA GLU A 72 14.80 -0.05 -13.29
C GLU A 72 15.06 -1.56 -13.40
N GLN A 73 16.09 -2.06 -12.68
CA GLN A 73 16.43 -3.48 -12.65
C GLN A 73 15.36 -4.37 -11.99
N GLU A 74 14.45 -3.79 -11.19
CA GLU A 74 13.39 -4.52 -10.49
C GLU A 74 12.06 -4.51 -11.26
N ALA A 75 11.92 -3.61 -12.23
CA ALA A 75 10.67 -3.43 -12.94
C ALA A 75 10.38 -4.55 -13.95
N GLY A 76 11.41 -5.05 -14.64
CA GLY A 76 11.25 -6.00 -15.75
C GLY A 76 10.26 -5.49 -16.79
N ASP A 77 9.40 -6.36 -17.27
CA ASP A 77 8.38 -6.04 -18.30
C ASP A 77 7.20 -5.18 -17.75
N LYS A 78 7.23 -4.81 -16.47
CA LYS A 78 6.18 -3.99 -15.84
C LYS A 78 6.44 -2.49 -15.92
N ALA A 79 7.61 -2.08 -16.42
CA ALA A 79 7.95 -0.68 -16.57
C ALA A 79 6.99 0.00 -17.57
N LEU A 80 6.41 1.15 -17.16
CA LEU A 80 5.62 1.96 -18.07
C LEU A 80 6.51 2.59 -19.14
N THR A 81 5.96 2.67 -20.34
CA THR A 81 6.57 3.44 -21.44
C THR A 81 6.48 4.94 -21.18
N ALA A 82 7.32 5.73 -21.83
CA ALA A 82 7.29 7.18 -21.72
C ALA A 82 5.93 7.78 -22.12
N ASP A 83 5.28 7.19 -23.13
CA ASP A 83 3.95 7.60 -23.59
C ASP A 83 2.87 7.32 -22.54
N GLU A 84 2.92 6.17 -21.86
CA GLU A 84 2.00 5.85 -20.75
C GLU A 84 2.21 6.79 -19.56
N VAL A 85 3.46 7.04 -19.16
CA VAL A 85 3.79 7.99 -18.08
C VAL A 85 3.18 9.37 -18.40
N LYS A 86 3.33 9.84 -19.63
CA LYS A 86 2.77 11.11 -20.10
C LYS A 86 1.23 11.06 -20.14
N ALA A 87 0.65 9.97 -20.67
CA ALA A 87 -0.81 9.83 -20.79
C ALA A 87 -1.50 9.80 -19.42
N TYR A 88 -0.84 9.23 -18.40
CA TYR A 88 -1.35 9.19 -17.03
C TYR A 88 -1.01 10.45 -16.21
N GLY A 89 -0.26 11.39 -16.79
CA GLY A 89 0.15 12.61 -16.11
C GLY A 89 1.12 12.37 -14.95
N LEU A 90 1.77 11.22 -14.91
CA LEU A 90 2.75 10.90 -13.87
C LEU A 90 3.98 11.79 -14.00
N PRO A 91 4.59 12.24 -12.88
CA PRO A 91 5.79 13.07 -12.95
C PRO A 91 6.96 12.28 -13.54
N THR A 92 8.00 13.02 -13.97
CA THR A 92 9.25 12.40 -14.41
C THR A 92 9.79 11.50 -13.30
N ALA A 93 10.15 10.27 -13.64
CA ALA A 93 10.75 9.35 -12.68
C ALA A 93 12.11 9.87 -12.20
N GLU A 94 12.46 9.55 -10.96
CA GLU A 94 13.78 9.82 -10.40
C GLU A 94 14.87 9.07 -11.19
N ALA A 95 16.10 9.56 -11.14
CA ALA A 95 17.22 8.91 -11.83
C ALA A 95 17.39 7.46 -11.41
N GLY A 96 17.46 6.55 -12.40
CA GLY A 96 17.58 5.10 -12.20
C GLY A 96 16.30 4.40 -11.75
N LYS A 97 15.15 5.09 -11.77
CA LYS A 97 13.84 4.52 -11.46
C LYS A 97 12.89 4.61 -12.66
N VAL A 98 11.92 3.72 -12.66
CA VAL A 98 10.82 3.68 -13.62
C VAL A 98 9.49 3.51 -12.91
N TRP A 99 8.42 3.89 -13.57
CA TRP A 99 7.06 3.72 -13.07
C TRP A 99 6.55 2.32 -13.33
N VAL A 100 5.89 1.74 -12.33
CA VAL A 100 5.18 0.45 -12.46
C VAL A 100 3.77 0.57 -11.87
N LYS A 101 2.83 -0.17 -12.45
CA LYS A 101 1.50 -0.35 -11.86
C LYS A 101 1.60 -1.31 -10.68
N VAL A 102 0.97 -0.97 -9.56
CA VAL A 102 0.99 -1.74 -8.31
C VAL A 102 -0.11 -2.78 -8.26
N ASN A 103 -1.35 -2.35 -8.56
CA ASN A 103 -2.52 -3.23 -8.54
C ASN A 103 -2.58 -4.11 -9.81
N THR A 104 -3.01 -5.37 -9.64
CA THR A 104 -3.24 -6.29 -10.76
C THR A 104 -4.54 -5.94 -11.47
N ASP A 105 -5.64 -5.91 -10.71
CA ASP A 105 -6.96 -5.54 -11.20
C ASP A 105 -7.21 -4.05 -10.98
N THR A 106 -8.05 -3.44 -11.81
CA THR A 106 -8.46 -2.05 -11.62
C THR A 106 -9.16 -1.89 -10.27
N LEU A 107 -8.76 -0.90 -9.50
CA LEU A 107 -9.37 -0.55 -8.23
C LEU A 107 -10.69 0.17 -8.48
N VAL A 108 -11.77 -0.29 -7.86
CA VAL A 108 -13.12 0.26 -8.04
C VAL A 108 -13.69 0.65 -6.69
N THR A 109 -14.25 1.85 -6.58
CA THR A 109 -14.88 2.29 -5.33
C THR A 109 -16.13 1.48 -5.03
N ASP A 110 -16.25 1.02 -3.79
CA ASP A 110 -17.36 0.22 -3.26
C ASP A 110 -18.63 1.07 -3.00
N SER A 111 -19.63 0.46 -2.38
CA SER A 111 -20.92 1.11 -2.02
C SER A 111 -20.77 2.30 -1.06
N GLU A 112 -19.67 2.38 -0.35
CA GLU A 112 -19.34 3.47 0.58
C GLU A 112 -18.33 4.47 -0.02
N GLY A 113 -17.96 4.29 -1.29
CA GLY A 113 -16.97 5.11 -1.98
C GLY A 113 -15.52 4.79 -1.60
N ASN A 114 -15.24 3.64 -1.04
CA ASN A 114 -13.91 3.26 -0.59
C ASN A 114 -13.20 2.32 -1.57
N ILE A 115 -11.88 2.42 -1.58
CA ILE A 115 -10.95 1.46 -2.17
C ILE A 115 -9.94 1.08 -1.10
N HIS A 116 -9.62 -0.22 -1.02
CA HIS A 116 -8.57 -0.74 -0.17
C HIS A 116 -7.48 -1.38 -1.03
N GLN A 117 -6.24 -0.97 -0.83
CA GLN A 117 -5.08 -1.61 -1.45
C GLN A 117 -4.12 -2.05 -0.37
N ASP A 118 -4.02 -3.36 -0.19
CA ASP A 118 -3.19 -4.01 0.81
C ASP A 118 -1.82 -4.42 0.26
N GLY A 119 -0.94 -4.87 1.16
CA GLY A 119 0.34 -5.46 0.80
C GLY A 119 1.40 -4.46 0.37
N LEU A 120 1.29 -3.20 0.82
CA LEU A 120 2.16 -2.12 0.44
C LEU A 120 3.32 -1.93 1.43
N ALA A 121 4.47 -1.52 0.93
CA ALA A 121 5.58 -1.00 1.73
C ALA A 121 5.45 0.53 1.88
N ASN A 122 6.15 1.10 2.86
CA ASN A 122 6.29 2.56 2.94
C ASN A 122 6.86 3.13 1.65
N GLY A 123 6.38 4.30 1.24
CA GLY A 123 6.83 4.97 0.03
C GLY A 123 5.78 5.89 -0.58
N ASP A 124 6.14 6.49 -1.71
CA ASP A 124 5.27 7.36 -2.48
C ASP A 124 4.54 6.58 -3.57
N TYR A 125 3.23 6.75 -3.59
CA TYR A 125 2.31 6.16 -4.55
C TYR A 125 1.54 7.26 -5.28
N TYR A 126 1.04 6.93 -6.47
CA TYR A 126 0.25 7.85 -7.29
C TYR A 126 -1.01 7.15 -7.77
N LEU A 127 -2.16 7.69 -7.39
CA LEU A 127 -3.47 7.25 -7.85
C LEU A 127 -3.83 7.97 -9.14
N VAL A 128 -4.11 7.23 -10.18
CA VAL A 128 -4.60 7.74 -11.46
C VAL A 128 -6.05 7.33 -11.61
N GLU A 129 -6.96 8.31 -11.70
CA GLU A 129 -8.36 8.05 -11.98
C GLU A 129 -8.54 7.71 -13.45
N LYS A 130 -9.12 6.54 -13.73
CA LYS A 130 -9.34 6.01 -15.10
C LYS A 130 -10.72 6.31 -15.61
N GLU A 131 -11.70 6.22 -14.73
CA GLU A 131 -13.11 6.51 -15.02
C GLU A 131 -13.76 7.13 -13.79
N THR A 132 -14.69 8.06 -14.03
CA THR A 132 -15.58 8.62 -13.00
C THR A 132 -17.03 8.55 -13.46
N LEU A 133 -17.96 9.03 -12.64
CA LEU A 133 -19.38 9.05 -12.97
C LEU A 133 -19.70 10.16 -13.99
N ASP A 134 -20.70 9.96 -14.85
CA ASP A 134 -21.09 10.86 -15.94
C ASP A 134 -21.30 12.33 -15.51
N SER A 135 -21.71 12.56 -14.27
CA SER A 135 -21.96 13.91 -13.75
C SER A 135 -20.74 14.56 -13.10
N TYR A 136 -19.58 13.90 -13.11
CA TYR A 136 -18.35 14.41 -12.51
C TYR A 136 -17.20 14.49 -13.50
N ASN A 137 -16.32 15.47 -13.32
CA ASN A 137 -15.10 15.57 -14.11
C ASN A 137 -14.02 14.65 -13.56
N LEU A 138 -13.26 14.02 -14.44
CA LEU A 138 -12.03 13.34 -14.08
C LEU A 138 -11.07 14.30 -13.36
N LEU A 139 -10.24 13.74 -12.48
CA LEU A 139 -9.15 14.49 -11.87
C LEU A 139 -8.19 15.01 -12.95
N ASN A 140 -7.69 16.22 -12.75
CA ASN A 140 -6.75 16.84 -13.71
C ASN A 140 -5.36 16.16 -13.75
N GLY A 141 -5.11 15.21 -12.87
CA GLY A 141 -3.84 14.47 -12.79
C GLY A 141 -3.83 13.49 -11.62
N PRO A 142 -2.73 12.74 -11.47
CA PRO A 142 -2.60 11.75 -10.42
C PRO A 142 -2.57 12.39 -9.03
N VAL A 143 -3.12 11.69 -8.04
CA VAL A 143 -3.06 12.09 -6.63
C VAL A 143 -1.89 11.37 -5.97
N LYS A 144 -0.92 12.14 -5.47
CA LYS A 144 0.19 11.59 -4.68
C LYS A 144 -0.32 11.15 -3.30
N VAL A 145 0.04 9.94 -2.91
CA VAL A 145 -0.23 9.36 -1.60
C VAL A 145 1.10 8.90 -1.00
N THR A 146 1.52 9.49 0.09
CA THR A 146 2.70 9.03 0.83
C THR A 146 2.25 8.07 1.92
N LEU A 147 2.63 6.81 1.80
CA LEU A 147 2.44 5.78 2.82
C LEU A 147 3.69 5.79 3.71
N ASN A 148 3.54 6.29 4.91
CA ASN A 148 4.63 6.38 5.89
C ASN A 148 4.08 5.99 7.27
N ILE A 149 4.25 4.71 7.61
CA ILE A 149 3.86 4.15 8.89
C ILE A 149 5.15 3.74 9.61
N SER A 150 5.38 4.30 10.77
CA SER A 150 6.45 3.88 11.67
C SER A 150 5.97 2.75 12.56
N GLU A 151 6.85 1.80 12.81
CA GLU A 151 6.62 0.70 13.73
C GLU A 151 7.51 0.81 14.96
N GLU A 152 6.96 0.44 16.09
CA GLU A 152 7.68 0.26 17.34
C GLU A 152 7.35 -1.13 17.87
N THR A 153 8.32 -2.04 17.81
CA THR A 153 8.15 -3.42 18.30
C THR A 153 9.01 -3.64 19.53
N SER A 154 8.39 -4.14 20.60
CA SER A 154 9.10 -4.60 21.79
C SER A 154 9.17 -6.12 21.83
N TRP A 155 10.31 -6.63 22.25
CA TRP A 155 10.60 -8.05 22.36
C TRP A 155 10.89 -8.43 23.79
N ASN A 156 10.54 -9.65 24.19
CA ASN A 156 11.06 -10.28 25.40
C ASN A 156 12.14 -11.27 24.98
N GLU A 157 13.31 -11.12 25.56
CA GLU A 157 14.36 -12.13 25.48
C GLU A 157 14.27 -13.08 26.67
N ASN A 158 14.22 -14.37 26.39
CA ASN A 158 14.20 -15.42 27.40
C ASN A 158 15.44 -16.29 27.22
N PHE A 159 16.26 -16.36 28.27
CA PHE A 159 17.46 -17.18 28.29
C PHE A 159 17.29 -18.31 29.33
N GLU A 160 17.57 -19.55 28.93
CA GLU A 160 17.69 -20.67 29.86
C GLU A 160 19.13 -21.16 29.89
N TYR A 161 19.65 -21.33 31.10
CA TYR A 161 20.99 -21.86 31.34
C TYR A 161 20.91 -23.16 32.13
N LYS A 162 21.69 -24.16 31.72
CA LYS A 162 21.89 -25.38 32.48
C LYS A 162 23.38 -25.59 32.68
N ASP A 163 23.79 -25.73 33.93
CA ASP A 163 25.22 -25.91 34.32
C ASP A 163 26.14 -24.80 33.74
N GLY A 164 25.63 -23.55 33.68
CA GLY A 164 26.35 -22.39 33.15
C GLY A 164 26.43 -22.32 31.63
N VAL A 165 25.78 -23.23 30.91
CA VAL A 165 25.68 -23.24 29.45
C VAL A 165 24.32 -22.74 29.00
N LEU A 166 24.30 -21.80 28.03
CA LEU A 166 23.06 -21.37 27.41
C LEU A 166 22.40 -22.53 26.65
N THR A 167 21.21 -22.93 27.08
CA THR A 167 20.48 -24.05 26.50
C THR A 167 19.28 -23.61 25.68
N LYS A 168 18.78 -22.39 25.93
CA LYS A 168 17.65 -21.83 25.20
C LYS A 168 17.78 -20.31 25.13
N HIS A 169 17.48 -19.76 23.99
CA HIS A 169 17.35 -18.33 23.75
C HIS A 169 16.15 -18.13 22.84
N ASP A 170 15.08 -17.61 23.43
CA ASP A 170 13.82 -17.32 22.73
C ASP A 170 13.56 -15.82 22.72
N TRP A 171 12.97 -15.38 21.61
CA TRP A 171 12.46 -14.03 21.43
C TRP A 171 10.94 -14.10 21.31
N ASP A 172 10.23 -13.51 22.26
CA ASP A 172 8.78 -13.37 22.15
C ASP A 172 8.45 -11.93 21.79
N GLN A 173 7.79 -11.73 20.67
CA GLN A 173 7.25 -10.42 20.30
C GLN A 173 6.19 -10.02 21.33
N LYS A 174 6.45 -8.91 22.04
CA LYS A 174 5.58 -8.45 23.12
C LYS A 174 4.44 -7.59 22.59
N THR A 175 4.77 -6.55 21.85
CA THR A 175 3.82 -5.62 21.24
C THR A 175 4.43 -4.98 20.00
N THR A 176 3.60 -4.75 18.99
CA THR A 176 3.93 -3.88 17.87
C THR A 176 2.92 -2.75 17.83
N LYS A 177 3.42 -1.53 17.76
CA LYS A 177 2.62 -0.32 17.60
C LYS A 177 2.93 0.31 16.27
N PHE A 178 1.88 0.67 15.53
CA PHE A 178 2.00 1.40 14.27
C PHE A 178 1.47 2.82 14.42
N THR A 179 2.19 3.78 13.86
CA THR A 179 1.85 5.20 13.93
C THR A 179 2.01 5.81 12.54
N ASP A 180 0.98 6.55 12.06
CA ASP A 180 1.07 7.26 10.79
C ASP A 180 1.97 8.51 10.89
N ASP A 181 2.20 9.18 9.74
CA ASP A 181 3.03 10.38 9.63
C ASP A 181 2.53 11.59 10.44
N LYS A 182 1.27 11.54 10.92
CA LYS A 182 0.64 12.57 11.76
C LYS A 182 0.64 12.20 13.24
N GLY A 183 1.26 11.08 13.60
CA GLY A 183 1.32 10.58 14.98
C GLY A 183 0.05 9.88 15.45
N LYS A 184 -0.88 9.55 14.52
CA LYS A 184 -2.09 8.81 14.85
C LYS A 184 -1.75 7.32 15.01
N ASP A 185 -2.26 6.71 16.06
CA ASP A 185 -2.20 5.26 16.25
C ASP A 185 -3.05 4.55 15.20
N VAL A 186 -2.42 3.68 14.42
CA VAL A 186 -3.02 2.85 13.37
C VAL A 186 -2.73 1.36 13.58
N THR A 187 -2.43 0.98 14.82
CA THR A 187 -1.98 -0.39 15.19
C THR A 187 -2.95 -1.48 14.73
N ASP A 188 -4.26 -1.25 14.83
CA ASP A 188 -5.25 -2.27 14.48
C ASP A 188 -5.40 -2.49 12.98
N THR A 189 -5.12 -1.49 12.17
CA THR A 189 -5.38 -1.52 10.72
C THR A 189 -4.14 -1.44 9.86
N ALA A 190 -3.06 -0.84 10.38
CA ALA A 190 -1.85 -0.48 9.63
C ALA A 190 -2.20 0.26 8.30
N THR A 191 -3.19 1.16 8.38
CA THR A 191 -3.82 1.80 7.22
C THR A 191 -3.72 3.31 7.30
N ILE A 192 -3.39 3.94 6.17
CA ILE A 192 -3.62 5.36 5.95
C ILE A 192 -4.88 5.57 5.11
N THR A 193 -5.62 6.64 5.38
CA THR A 193 -6.82 7.00 4.60
C THR A 193 -6.59 8.34 3.91
N VAL A 194 -6.91 8.38 2.61
CA VAL A 194 -6.84 9.57 1.76
C VAL A 194 -8.22 9.84 1.17
N THR A 195 -8.71 11.06 1.32
CA THR A 195 -9.95 11.49 0.66
C THR A 195 -9.64 12.16 -0.66
N VAL A 196 -10.30 11.70 -1.73
CA VAL A 196 -10.17 12.21 -3.09
C VAL A 196 -11.52 12.76 -3.56
N ILE A 197 -11.56 14.01 -3.99
CA ILE A 197 -12.80 14.71 -4.32
C ILE A 197 -12.87 15.02 -5.82
N ASN A 198 -13.95 14.59 -6.49
CA ASN A 198 -14.28 15.04 -7.84
C ASN A 198 -15.27 16.20 -7.81
N ARG A 199 -15.11 17.11 -8.77
CA ARG A 199 -16.04 18.20 -8.99
C ARG A 199 -17.11 17.79 -9.98
N LYS A 200 -18.35 18.19 -9.70
CA LYS A 200 -19.42 18.07 -10.69
C LYS A 200 -19.07 18.81 -11.97
N GLY A 201 -19.33 18.16 -13.08
CA GLY A 201 -19.34 18.79 -14.40
C GLY A 201 -20.41 19.86 -14.43
N PHE A 202 -20.23 20.90 -15.24
CA PHE A 202 -21.32 21.80 -15.57
C PHE A 202 -22.27 21.05 -16.48
N ASP A 203 -23.51 20.83 -16.03
CA ASP A 203 -24.61 20.58 -16.97
C ASP A 203 -24.71 21.83 -17.84
N LEU A 204 -24.25 21.72 -19.09
CA LEU A 204 -24.59 22.75 -20.07
C LEU A 204 -26.10 22.80 -20.11
N PRO A 205 -26.74 23.98 -19.89
CA PRO A 205 -28.16 24.06 -20.08
C PRO A 205 -28.46 23.51 -21.48
N THR A 206 -29.37 22.56 -21.55
CA THR A 206 -29.88 22.09 -22.86
C THR A 206 -30.56 23.29 -23.54
N THR A 207 -29.72 24.12 -24.18
CA THR A 207 -30.20 25.25 -25.01
C THR A 207 -30.75 24.72 -26.33
N GLY A 208 -31.53 23.66 -26.25
CA GLY A 208 -32.30 23.06 -27.35
C GLY A 208 -33.77 23.47 -27.36
N GLY A 209 -34.06 24.61 -26.76
CA GLY A 209 -35.42 25.17 -26.82
C GLY A 209 -35.40 26.57 -27.37
N PHE A 210 -36.26 26.90 -28.31
CA PHE A 210 -36.61 28.21 -28.85
C PHE A 210 -35.50 29.25 -29.15
N GLY A 211 -34.37 29.24 -28.47
CA GLY A 211 -33.27 30.21 -28.69
C GLY A 211 -32.55 30.06 -30.03
N THR A 212 -32.42 28.82 -30.53
CA THR A 212 -31.80 28.55 -31.85
C THR A 212 -32.64 29.00 -33.02
N LEU A 213 -33.95 29.05 -32.87
CA LEU A 213 -34.87 29.56 -33.90
C LEU A 213 -34.80 31.10 -34.08
N LEU A 214 -34.45 31.83 -33.01
CA LEU A 214 -34.36 33.29 -33.05
C LEU A 214 -33.06 33.75 -33.73
N PHE A 215 -31.97 33.02 -33.62
CA PHE A 215 -30.71 33.38 -34.27
C PHE A 215 -30.60 32.92 -35.72
N SER A 216 -31.37 31.91 -36.12
CA SER A 216 -31.46 31.49 -37.53
C SER A 216 -32.31 32.43 -38.41
N GLY A 217 -33.12 33.29 -37.78
CA GLY A 217 -34.00 34.24 -38.50
C GLY A 217 -33.39 35.61 -38.75
N ILE A 218 -32.23 35.96 -38.15
CA ILE A 218 -31.62 37.29 -38.27
C ILE A 218 -30.37 37.28 -39.18
N GLY A 219 -29.95 36.11 -39.66
CA GLY A 219 -28.75 35.94 -40.52
C GLY A 219 -28.97 36.03 -42.03
N VAL A 220 -30.12 36.51 -42.50
CA VAL A 220 -30.39 36.72 -43.94
C VAL A 220 -30.88 38.14 -44.17
N LEU A 221 -29.98 39.05 -44.27
CA LEU A 221 -30.06 40.33 -44.98
C LEU A 221 -28.67 40.65 -45.54
#